data_24b6a3752930f8dbc567e0555dc1e221
#
_entry.id   24b6a3752930f8dbc567e0555dc1e221
#
_cell.length_a   1.000
_cell.length_b   1.000
_cell.length_c   1.000
_cell.angle_alpha   90.00
_cell.angle_beta   90.00
_cell.angle_gamma   90.00
#
_symmetry.space_group_name_H-M   'P 1'
#
loop_
_entity.id
_entity.type
_entity.pdbx_description
1 polymer ?
#
loop_
_entity_poly.entity_id
_entity_poly.type
_entity_poly.pdbx_seq_one_letter_code
_entity_poly.pdbx_strand_id
1 'polypeptide(L)'
;MQPQTEHPGLQGWQRLVGTWATEATHPGLPGTVVSGQATFEWLEDQRFLIQRSHYDHPEIPDAIAVTGIIDGKPSMHYFDPRGVHRVFAVDITPNTWRFWNDAPGFSQRVTHTLSDDDNTITGQAELSRDDGATWEHDLAITYRRIG
;
A
#
# COMPACT_ATOMS: atom_id res chain seq x y z
N MET A 1 -11.01 -13.50 29.65
CA MET A 1 -10.67 -13.67 28.23
C MET A 1 -10.06 -12.41 27.66
N GLN A 2 -9.02 -12.52 26.90
CA GLN A 2 -8.40 -11.41 26.22
C GLN A 2 -9.32 -10.90 25.13
N PRO A 3 -9.48 -9.57 24.98
CA PRO A 3 -10.10 -9.02 23.79
C PRO A 3 -9.29 -9.43 22.56
N GLN A 4 -9.95 -9.60 21.44
CA GLN A 4 -9.27 -9.88 20.21
C GLN A 4 -8.40 -8.68 19.83
N THR A 5 -7.12 -8.93 19.61
CA THR A 5 -6.15 -7.90 19.24
C THR A 5 -5.47 -8.28 17.95
N GLU A 6 -4.69 -7.35 17.41
CA GLU A 6 -3.86 -7.61 16.23
C GLU A 6 -2.96 -8.82 16.48
N HIS A 7 -2.71 -9.57 15.41
CA HIS A 7 -1.68 -10.59 15.42
C HIS A 7 -0.33 -9.96 15.79
N PRO A 8 0.52 -10.62 16.62
CA PRO A 8 1.78 -10.00 17.06
C PRO A 8 2.66 -9.43 15.97
N GLY A 9 2.67 -10.03 14.78
CA GLY A 9 3.45 -9.51 13.65
C GLY A 9 2.77 -8.40 12.86
N LEU A 10 1.52 -8.06 13.22
CA LEU A 10 0.72 -7.06 12.52
C LEU A 10 0.40 -5.84 13.40
N GLN A 11 1.16 -5.65 14.46
CA GLN A 11 1.00 -4.49 15.32
C GLN A 11 1.28 -3.21 14.55
N GLY A 12 0.47 -2.18 14.79
CA GLY A 12 0.61 -0.91 14.09
C GLY A 12 -0.24 -0.81 12.82
N TRP A 13 -0.66 -1.91 12.24
CA TRP A 13 -1.45 -1.90 11.00
C TRP A 13 -2.88 -1.42 11.21
N GLN A 14 -3.38 -1.47 12.45
CA GLN A 14 -4.71 -0.97 12.80
C GLN A 14 -4.93 0.49 12.38
N ARG A 15 -3.88 1.28 12.34
CA ARG A 15 -3.93 2.69 11.96
C ARG A 15 -4.45 2.90 10.53
N LEU A 16 -4.30 1.89 9.67
CA LEU A 16 -4.74 1.97 8.28
C LEU A 16 -6.22 1.63 8.12
N VAL A 17 -6.81 0.95 9.07
CA VAL A 17 -8.20 0.48 8.97
C VAL A 17 -9.16 1.66 8.82
N GLY A 18 -10.04 1.58 7.83
CA GLY A 18 -11.03 2.61 7.54
C GLY A 18 -11.15 2.88 6.05
N THR A 19 -11.78 4.00 5.74
CA THR A 19 -12.02 4.44 4.36
C THR A 19 -11.24 5.74 4.12
N TRP A 20 -10.61 5.81 2.95
CA TRP A 20 -9.73 6.92 2.60
C TRP A 20 -10.07 7.44 1.21
N ALA A 21 -10.17 8.77 1.07
CA ALA A 21 -10.17 9.41 -0.23
C ALA A 21 -8.72 9.50 -0.72
N THR A 22 -8.48 9.22 -1.98
CA THR A 22 -7.13 9.24 -2.53
C THR A 22 -7.01 10.23 -3.68
N GLU A 23 -5.82 10.82 -3.81
CA GLU A 23 -5.42 11.62 -4.95
C GLU A 23 -4.04 11.13 -5.38
N ALA A 24 -3.91 10.79 -6.66
CA ALA A 24 -2.69 10.21 -7.19
C ALA A 24 -2.20 10.97 -8.42
N THR A 25 -0.88 11.04 -8.57
CA THR A 25 -0.23 11.56 -9.77
C THR A 25 0.77 10.54 -10.29
N HIS A 26 1.00 10.55 -11.59
CA HIS A 26 1.92 9.63 -12.24
C HIS A 26 2.71 10.36 -13.32
N PRO A 27 4.03 10.09 -13.47
CA PRO A 27 4.84 10.75 -14.52
C PRO A 27 4.32 10.53 -15.93
N GLY A 28 3.64 9.42 -16.20
CA GLY A 28 3.01 9.12 -17.47
C GLY A 28 1.73 9.90 -17.76
N LEU A 29 1.22 10.63 -16.78
CA LEU A 29 0.00 11.43 -16.87
C LEU A 29 0.28 12.85 -16.34
N PRO A 30 1.19 13.60 -16.99
CA PRO A 30 1.62 14.91 -16.46
C PRO A 30 0.45 15.88 -16.37
N GLY A 31 0.36 16.59 -15.24
CA GLY A 31 -0.69 17.56 -14.99
C GLY A 31 -2.04 16.97 -14.61
N THR A 32 -2.15 15.65 -14.48
CA THR A 32 -3.40 14.96 -14.14
C THR A 32 -3.37 14.50 -12.70
N VAL A 33 -4.39 14.84 -11.92
CA VAL A 33 -4.61 14.32 -10.57
C VAL A 33 -5.77 13.32 -10.66
N VAL A 34 -5.53 12.09 -10.23
CA VAL A 34 -6.51 11.02 -10.28
C VAL A 34 -7.10 10.83 -8.89
N SER A 35 -8.41 11.05 -8.79
CA SER A 35 -9.15 10.81 -7.55
C SER A 35 -9.52 9.33 -7.44
N GLY A 36 -9.63 8.86 -6.22
CA GLY A 36 -10.02 7.48 -5.97
C GLY A 36 -10.41 7.27 -4.52
N GLN A 37 -10.52 6.01 -4.16
CA GLN A 37 -10.89 5.62 -2.81
C GLN A 37 -10.18 4.31 -2.45
N ALA A 38 -9.77 4.19 -1.21
CA ALA A 38 -9.20 2.97 -0.67
C ALA A 38 -9.89 2.61 0.64
N THR A 39 -10.08 1.32 0.86
CA THR A 39 -10.57 0.80 2.14
C THR A 39 -9.61 -0.23 2.66
N PHE A 40 -9.42 -0.23 3.99
CA PHE A 40 -8.62 -1.23 4.68
C PHE A 40 -9.49 -1.86 5.76
N GLU A 41 -9.55 -3.18 5.79
CA GLU A 41 -10.30 -3.89 6.82
C GLU A 41 -9.60 -5.20 7.20
N TRP A 42 -9.86 -5.65 8.42
CA TRP A 42 -9.34 -6.92 8.88
C TRP A 42 -10.19 -8.09 8.37
N LEU A 43 -9.51 -9.20 8.10
CA LEU A 43 -10.13 -10.49 7.79
C LEU A 43 -9.61 -11.54 8.76
N GLU A 44 -10.41 -12.59 8.99
CA GLU A 44 -10.01 -13.79 9.72
C GLU A 44 -9.38 -13.48 11.09
N ASP A 45 -10.15 -12.83 11.95
CA ASP A 45 -9.73 -12.50 13.31
C ASP A 45 -8.45 -11.66 13.35
N GLN A 46 -8.35 -10.68 12.44
CA GLN A 46 -7.20 -9.78 12.34
C GLN A 46 -5.90 -10.49 11.92
N ARG A 47 -6.05 -11.60 11.19
CA ARG A 47 -4.91 -12.31 10.60
C ARG A 47 -4.43 -11.69 9.30
N PHE A 48 -5.34 -11.06 8.58
CA PHE A 48 -5.05 -10.44 7.30
C PHE A 48 -5.67 -9.06 7.23
N LEU A 49 -4.91 -8.10 6.70
CA LEU A 49 -5.41 -6.77 6.38
C LEU A 49 -5.62 -6.71 4.88
N ILE A 50 -6.86 -6.45 4.45
CA ILE A 50 -7.15 -6.30 3.02
C ILE A 50 -7.35 -4.84 2.68
N GLN A 51 -6.68 -4.40 1.60
CA GLN A 51 -6.85 -3.09 1.00
C GLN A 51 -7.55 -3.27 -0.34
N ARG A 52 -8.60 -2.47 -0.58
CA ARG A 52 -9.24 -2.37 -1.89
C ARG A 52 -9.08 -0.94 -2.38
N SER A 53 -8.56 -0.77 -3.59
CA SER A 53 -8.31 0.54 -4.18
C SER A 53 -9.07 0.69 -5.48
N HIS A 54 -9.71 1.84 -5.65
CA HIS A 54 -10.37 2.23 -6.89
C HIS A 54 -9.83 3.59 -7.33
N TYR A 55 -9.57 3.73 -8.62
CA TYR A 55 -9.09 4.99 -9.20
C TYR A 55 -10.00 5.40 -10.35
N ASP A 56 -10.33 6.69 -10.40
CA ASP A 56 -11.20 7.26 -11.43
C ASP A 56 -10.41 7.61 -12.69
N HIS A 57 -9.67 6.63 -13.21
CA HIS A 57 -8.89 6.81 -14.44
C HIS A 57 -8.63 5.44 -15.10
N PRO A 58 -8.86 5.30 -16.40
CA PRO A 58 -8.72 4.01 -17.08
C PRO A 58 -7.28 3.48 -17.13
N GLU A 59 -6.29 4.36 -17.01
CA GLU A 59 -4.87 3.97 -17.04
C GLU A 59 -4.36 3.43 -15.71
N ILE A 60 -5.10 3.62 -14.61
CA ILE A 60 -4.71 3.14 -13.29
C ILE A 60 -5.71 2.08 -12.86
N PRO A 61 -5.27 0.81 -12.76
CA PRO A 61 -6.20 -0.27 -12.42
C PRO A 61 -6.61 -0.24 -10.97
N ASP A 62 -7.82 -0.72 -10.71
CA ASP A 62 -8.22 -1.05 -9.35
C ASP A 62 -7.35 -2.19 -8.84
N ALA A 63 -7.19 -2.29 -7.53
CA ALA A 63 -6.29 -3.28 -6.96
C ALA A 63 -6.83 -3.81 -5.63
N ILE A 64 -6.38 -5.01 -5.31
CA ILE A 64 -6.56 -5.62 -3.99
C ILE A 64 -5.18 -5.98 -3.48
N ALA A 65 -4.91 -5.65 -2.21
CA ALA A 65 -3.68 -6.05 -1.55
C ALA A 65 -4.01 -6.69 -0.20
N VAL A 66 -3.40 -7.83 0.08
CA VAL A 66 -3.62 -8.57 1.32
C VAL A 66 -2.29 -8.67 2.06
N THR A 67 -2.25 -8.13 3.28
CA THR A 67 -1.07 -8.17 4.14
C THR A 67 -1.31 -9.16 5.27
N GLY A 68 -0.35 -10.04 5.51
CA GLY A 68 -0.39 -11.03 6.58
C GLY A 68 1.01 -11.51 6.92
N ILE A 69 1.09 -12.40 7.89
CA ILE A 69 2.35 -13.05 8.25
C ILE A 69 2.47 -14.34 7.43
N ILE A 70 3.45 -14.37 6.55
CA ILE A 70 3.74 -15.51 5.67
C ILE A 70 5.15 -15.97 5.98
N ASP A 71 5.29 -17.25 6.34
CA ASP A 71 6.59 -17.80 6.73
C ASP A 71 7.32 -16.96 7.79
N GLY A 72 6.54 -16.47 8.76
CA GLY A 72 7.07 -15.69 9.88
C GLY A 72 7.37 -14.23 9.57
N LYS A 73 7.05 -13.73 8.38
CA LYS A 73 7.36 -12.35 7.97
C LYS A 73 6.12 -11.63 7.46
N PRO A 74 5.98 -10.33 7.75
CA PRO A 74 4.94 -9.53 7.12
C PRO A 74 5.13 -9.50 5.61
N SER A 75 4.09 -9.84 4.88
CA SER A 75 4.13 -9.88 3.41
C SER A 75 2.82 -9.37 2.87
N MET A 76 2.86 -8.73 1.71
CA MET A 76 1.69 -8.20 1.03
C MET A 76 1.58 -8.84 -0.35
N HIS A 77 0.43 -9.40 -0.65
CA HIS A 77 0.10 -9.92 -1.97
C HIS A 77 -0.79 -8.92 -2.69
N TYR A 78 -0.32 -8.44 -3.82
CA TYR A 78 -1.00 -7.45 -4.66
C TYR A 78 -1.59 -8.13 -5.88
N PHE A 79 -2.84 -7.77 -6.23
CA PHE A 79 -3.54 -8.27 -7.40
C PHE A 79 -4.24 -7.13 -8.12
N ASP A 80 -4.25 -7.16 -9.46
CA ASP A 80 -5.11 -6.26 -10.23
C ASP A 80 -5.73 -6.96 -11.43
N PRO A 81 -6.76 -6.32 -12.08
CA PRO A 81 -7.48 -6.98 -13.17
C PRO A 81 -6.69 -7.28 -14.43
N ARG A 82 -5.48 -6.76 -14.58
CA ARG A 82 -4.59 -7.11 -15.69
C ARG A 82 -4.00 -8.51 -15.55
N GLY A 83 -4.34 -9.22 -14.45
CA GLY A 83 -3.75 -10.52 -14.13
C GLY A 83 -2.40 -10.40 -13.42
N VAL A 84 -2.07 -9.22 -12.91
CA VAL A 84 -0.83 -9.01 -12.18
C VAL A 84 -0.97 -9.52 -10.75
N HIS A 85 0.01 -10.31 -10.31
CA HIS A 85 0.18 -10.72 -8.92
C HIS A 85 1.62 -10.46 -8.52
N ARG A 86 1.81 -9.74 -7.41
CA ARG A 86 3.15 -9.44 -6.88
C ARG A 86 3.17 -9.61 -5.38
N VAL A 87 4.32 -10.04 -4.87
CA VAL A 87 4.55 -10.22 -3.44
C VAL A 87 5.57 -9.20 -2.99
N PHE A 88 5.21 -8.43 -1.96
CA PHE A 88 6.07 -7.41 -1.39
C PHE A 88 6.40 -7.74 0.06
N ALA A 89 7.63 -7.45 0.47
CA ALA A 89 7.94 -7.30 1.88
C ALA A 89 7.34 -5.99 2.37
N VAL A 90 6.89 -5.95 3.62
CA VAL A 90 6.22 -4.77 4.18
C VAL A 90 6.73 -4.49 5.59
N ASP A 91 6.74 -3.23 5.98
CA ASP A 91 6.90 -2.87 7.37
C ASP A 91 6.08 -1.61 7.70
N ILE A 92 5.81 -1.42 8.98
CA ILE A 92 5.17 -0.22 9.50
C ILE A 92 5.88 0.21 10.77
N THR A 93 6.13 1.51 10.87
CA THR A 93 6.69 2.17 12.06
C THR A 93 5.71 3.25 12.51
N PRO A 94 5.94 3.95 13.63
CA PRO A 94 5.04 5.05 14.00
C PRO A 94 4.88 6.14 12.94
N ASN A 95 5.87 6.33 12.07
CA ASN A 95 5.85 7.41 11.09
C ASN A 95 5.79 6.96 9.64
N THR A 96 6.02 5.67 9.36
CA THR A 96 6.14 5.19 7.98
C THR A 96 5.44 3.85 7.77
N TRP A 97 4.99 3.66 6.54
CA TRP A 97 4.49 2.40 6.04
C TRP A 97 5.17 2.16 4.70
N ARG A 98 5.92 1.07 4.59
CA ARG A 98 6.72 0.78 3.39
C ARG A 98 6.45 -0.62 2.88
N PHE A 99 6.53 -0.79 1.56
CA PHE A 99 6.62 -2.12 0.97
C PHE A 99 7.56 -2.08 -0.24
N TRP A 100 8.16 -3.23 -0.52
CA TRP A 100 9.15 -3.32 -1.58
C TRP A 100 9.24 -4.73 -2.15
N ASN A 101 9.72 -4.81 -3.38
CA ASN A 101 9.94 -6.07 -4.09
C ASN A 101 11.22 -5.91 -4.92
N ASP A 102 12.21 -6.76 -4.65
CA ASP A 102 13.47 -6.79 -5.37
C ASP A 102 13.43 -7.95 -6.38
N ALA A 103 13.12 -7.65 -7.63
CA ALA A 103 13.10 -8.63 -8.71
C ALA A 103 14.12 -8.26 -9.77
N PRO A 104 14.81 -9.26 -10.37
CA PRO A 104 15.80 -8.97 -11.41
C PRO A 104 15.20 -8.13 -12.54
N GLY A 105 15.84 -7.01 -12.84
CA GLY A 105 15.43 -6.11 -13.92
C GLY A 105 14.21 -5.23 -13.62
N PHE A 106 13.51 -5.44 -12.51
CA PHE A 106 12.37 -4.60 -12.15
C PHE A 106 12.08 -4.68 -10.66
N SER A 107 12.65 -3.77 -9.90
CA SER A 107 12.41 -3.63 -8.47
C SER A 107 11.47 -2.47 -8.21
N GLN A 108 10.65 -2.58 -7.16
CA GLN A 108 9.70 -1.55 -6.78
C GLN A 108 9.79 -1.29 -5.29
N ARG A 109 9.57 -0.04 -4.90
CA ARG A 109 9.43 0.32 -3.50
C ARG A 109 8.43 1.46 -3.36
N VAL A 110 7.65 1.42 -2.28
CA VAL A 110 6.70 2.47 -1.94
C VAL A 110 6.92 2.86 -0.50
N THR A 111 7.10 4.14 -0.26
CA THR A 111 7.31 4.69 1.07
C THR A 111 6.19 5.66 1.36
N HIS A 112 5.47 5.41 2.46
CA HIS A 112 4.39 6.29 2.92
C HIS A 112 4.79 6.92 4.24
N THR A 113 4.40 8.19 4.41
CA THR A 113 4.53 8.91 5.67
C THR A 113 3.15 9.03 6.31
N LEU A 114 3.06 8.65 7.57
CA LEU A 114 1.82 8.69 8.34
C LEU A 114 1.79 9.95 9.19
N SER A 115 0.68 10.71 9.13
CA SER A 115 0.52 11.89 9.99
C SER A 115 0.27 11.47 11.45
N ASP A 116 0.58 12.38 12.39
CA ASP A 116 0.44 12.09 13.82
C ASP A 116 -1.01 11.85 14.23
N ASP A 117 -1.96 12.44 13.53
CA ASP A 117 -3.39 12.29 13.83
C ASP A 117 -4.03 11.09 13.13
N ASP A 118 -3.26 10.30 12.38
CA ASP A 118 -3.74 9.15 11.62
C ASP A 118 -4.79 9.46 10.54
N ASN A 119 -4.85 10.70 10.07
CA ASN A 119 -5.86 11.13 9.11
C ASN A 119 -5.31 11.40 7.71
N THR A 120 -3.99 11.43 7.55
CA THR A 120 -3.34 11.67 6.26
C THR A 120 -2.15 10.75 6.07
N ILE A 121 -2.06 10.16 4.87
CA ILE A 121 -0.91 9.34 4.48
C ILE A 121 -0.44 9.85 3.13
N THR A 122 0.86 10.14 3.02
CA THR A 122 1.47 10.55 1.74
C THR A 122 2.47 9.49 1.30
N GLY A 123 2.38 9.04 0.06
CA GLY A 123 3.22 7.98 -0.45
C GLY A 123 3.87 8.31 -1.77
N GLN A 124 5.05 7.75 -1.98
CA GLN A 124 5.80 7.84 -3.22
C GLN A 124 6.28 6.46 -3.62
N ALA A 125 5.87 6.04 -4.81
CA ALA A 125 6.37 4.81 -5.42
C ALA A 125 7.58 5.11 -6.30
N GLU A 126 8.50 4.18 -6.35
CA GLU A 126 9.67 4.23 -7.21
C GLU A 126 9.92 2.86 -7.81
N LEU A 127 10.51 2.84 -9.00
CA LEU A 127 10.90 1.60 -9.67
C LEU A 127 12.36 1.67 -10.13
N SER A 128 12.99 0.52 -10.22
CA SER A 128 14.35 0.39 -10.74
C SER A 128 14.38 -0.68 -11.81
N ARG A 129 15.06 -0.40 -12.92
CA ARG A 129 15.26 -1.33 -14.03
C ARG A 129 16.69 -1.87 -14.09
N ASP A 130 17.55 -1.43 -13.16
CA ASP A 130 18.97 -1.77 -13.10
C ASP A 130 19.37 -2.33 -11.73
N ASP A 131 18.47 -3.13 -11.14
CA ASP A 131 18.69 -3.86 -9.90
C ASP A 131 19.01 -2.93 -8.72
N GLY A 132 18.38 -1.76 -8.68
CA GLY A 132 18.51 -0.82 -7.57
C GLY A 132 19.64 0.19 -7.72
N ALA A 133 20.36 0.20 -8.85
CA ALA A 133 21.43 1.19 -9.07
C ALA A 133 20.85 2.59 -9.28
N THR A 134 19.74 2.71 -9.99
CA THR A 134 19.00 3.97 -10.15
C THR A 134 17.51 3.74 -9.96
N TRP A 135 16.79 4.78 -9.52
CA TRP A 135 15.36 4.72 -9.23
C TRP A 135 14.63 5.83 -9.98
N GLU A 136 13.48 5.47 -10.55
CA GLU A 136 12.59 6.40 -11.24
C GLU A 136 11.34 6.62 -10.41
N HIS A 137 10.81 7.83 -10.41
CA HIS A 137 9.53 8.11 -9.77
C HIS A 137 8.41 7.41 -10.52
N ASP A 138 7.49 6.84 -9.75
CA ASP A 138 6.28 6.20 -10.22
C ASP A 138 5.10 6.93 -9.56
N LEU A 139 4.06 6.22 -9.12
CA LEU A 139 2.87 6.82 -8.54
C LEU A 139 3.20 7.59 -7.25
N ALA A 140 2.68 8.81 -7.13
CA ALA A 140 2.61 9.54 -5.87
C ALA A 140 1.15 9.58 -5.42
N ILE A 141 0.87 9.33 -4.16
CA ILE A 141 -0.49 9.20 -3.67
C ILE A 141 -0.65 9.83 -2.29
N THR A 142 -1.78 10.49 -2.09
CA THR A 142 -2.19 11.00 -0.78
C THR A 142 -3.51 10.33 -0.39
N TYR A 143 -3.57 9.83 0.83
CA TYR A 143 -4.78 9.27 1.42
C TYR A 143 -5.28 10.24 2.49
N ARG A 144 -6.57 10.55 2.46
CA ARG A 144 -7.22 11.35 3.52
C ARG A 144 -8.38 10.55 4.09
N ARG A 145 -8.38 10.36 5.39
CA ARG A 145 -9.40 9.55 6.06
C ARG A 145 -10.78 10.18 5.92
N ILE A 146 -11.75 9.38 5.52
CA ILE A 146 -13.15 9.80 5.40
C ILE A 146 -14.11 8.90 6.17
N GLY A 147 -13.62 7.83 6.77
CA GLY A 147 -14.50 6.95 7.54
C GLY A 147 -13.83 5.82 8.30
#